data_7ed83935d1d311ae2a34d022ae565cec
#
_entry.id   7ed83935d1d311ae2a34d022ae565cec
#
_cell.length_a   1.000
_cell.length_b   1.000
_cell.length_c   1.000
_cell.angle_alpha   90.00
_cell.angle_beta   90.00
_cell.angle_gamma   90.00
#
_symmetry.space_group_name_H-M   'P 1'
#
loop_
_entity.id
_entity.type
_entity.pdbx_description
1 polymer ?
#
loop_
_entity_poly.entity_id
_entity_poly.type
_entity_poly.pdbx_seq_one_letter_code
_entity_poly.pdbx_strand_id
1 'polypeptide(L)'
;GEDYVVFMEYVNNVNYNYGSRGGCYGGENTAAITSYNGLNSAHECNFINNYYKPGPNSSKTELWFVNSSGAREGATSWAPAKWWVDGNVGEGFAKATADNWKAMNTELYTLDQIRASERIVPATPYYKWTLAGPVGTYVPERYMLSGYMSGEEAYNYVVEHAGTVNRDKVEQRVAEEARTGKATYGGSLGRTRGIIDKETDAEGFYEYSIDYIVPADTDGDGMPDEWEKSVGLDINATDNNRINSDGYTALEVYLASLMGESMSTDFLMSGIENAVVSAKISYDPSTSILTVSPDAIGATLSVYALDGRMIYNRVVTSLESRLPLPSGINLLHLHGRNIAPRMLKISR
;
A
#
# COMPACT_ATOMS: atom_id res chain seq x y z
N GLY A 1 -10.89 -4.79 -14.27
CA GLY A 1 -10.78 -3.62 -13.42
C GLY A 1 -10.70 -2.32 -14.21
N GLU A 2 -11.27 -2.26 -15.40
CA GLU A 2 -11.10 -1.12 -16.31
C GLU A 2 -12.10 0.02 -16.05
N ASP A 3 -12.93 -0.11 -15.02
CA ASP A 3 -14.10 0.74 -14.84
C ASP A 3 -14.00 1.68 -13.62
N TYR A 4 -12.80 1.92 -13.10
CA TYR A 4 -12.61 2.69 -11.87
C TYR A 4 -11.64 3.85 -12.07
N VAL A 5 -11.92 4.95 -11.37
CA VAL A 5 -10.92 6.00 -11.17
C VAL A 5 -9.82 5.41 -10.29
N VAL A 6 -8.61 5.39 -10.81
CA VAL A 6 -7.43 4.96 -10.07
C VAL A 6 -6.54 6.18 -9.87
N PHE A 7 -6.27 6.47 -8.59
CA PHE A 7 -5.19 7.36 -8.24
C PHE A 7 -3.93 6.54 -8.00
N MET A 8 -2.82 6.91 -8.62
CA MET A 8 -1.53 6.25 -8.49
C MET A 8 -0.42 7.27 -8.24
N GLU A 9 0.40 6.97 -7.25
CA GLU A 9 1.70 7.61 -7.08
C GLU A 9 2.81 6.61 -7.46
N TYR A 10 3.59 6.95 -8.48
CA TYR A 10 4.76 6.19 -8.89
C TYR A 10 5.99 7.06 -8.64
N VAL A 11 6.66 6.82 -7.53
CA VAL A 11 7.66 7.72 -6.97
C VAL A 11 8.92 6.97 -6.57
N ASN A 12 10.08 7.56 -6.86
CA ASN A 12 11.40 7.07 -6.45
C ASN A 12 11.74 5.63 -6.89
N ASN A 13 11.20 5.19 -8.03
CA ASN A 13 11.53 3.89 -8.59
C ASN A 13 12.76 3.97 -9.50
N VAL A 14 13.51 2.86 -9.54
CA VAL A 14 14.61 2.67 -10.50
C VAL A 14 14.17 1.68 -11.56
N ASN A 15 14.14 2.13 -12.80
CA ASN A 15 13.79 1.33 -13.96
C ASN A 15 15.07 1.01 -14.75
N TYR A 16 15.60 -0.19 -14.58
CA TYR A 16 16.78 -0.65 -15.26
C TYR A 16 16.44 -1.55 -16.45
N ASN A 17 17.21 -1.42 -17.52
CA ASN A 17 17.12 -2.26 -18.74
C ASN A 17 15.68 -2.34 -19.33
N TYR A 18 15.02 -1.22 -19.38
CA TYR A 18 13.57 -1.00 -19.58
C TYR A 18 13.07 -1.31 -21.00
N GLY A 19 13.83 -1.98 -21.83
CA GLY A 19 13.42 -2.32 -23.20
C GLY A 19 13.62 -1.20 -24.20
N SER A 20 12.84 -1.22 -25.31
CA SER A 20 13.13 -0.38 -26.46
C SER A 20 12.95 1.12 -26.20
N ARG A 21 11.97 1.52 -25.40
CA ARG A 21 11.61 2.92 -25.18
C ARG A 21 11.38 3.32 -23.72
N GLY A 22 11.36 2.38 -22.80
CA GLY A 22 10.98 2.62 -21.40
C GLY A 22 9.47 2.66 -21.26
N GLY A 23 8.94 3.72 -20.77
CA GLY A 23 7.53 4.01 -20.69
C GLY A 23 6.74 3.17 -19.69
N CYS A 24 6.36 3.76 -18.58
CA CYS A 24 5.26 3.23 -17.80
C CYS A 24 4.02 3.24 -18.70
N TYR A 25 3.54 2.05 -19.05
CA TYR A 25 2.29 1.92 -19.78
C TYR A 25 1.13 2.08 -18.80
N GLY A 26 0.23 2.96 -19.09
CA GLY A 26 -0.90 3.17 -18.22
C GLY A 26 -1.68 4.43 -18.53
N GLY A 27 -2.67 4.68 -17.68
CA GLY A 27 -3.62 5.73 -17.96
C GLY A 27 -4.52 5.34 -19.11
N GLU A 28 -4.72 4.02 -19.27
CA GLU A 28 -5.71 3.54 -20.23
C GLU A 28 -7.00 4.27 -20.01
N ASN A 29 -7.50 4.78 -21.10
CA ASN A 29 -8.77 5.44 -21.14
C ASN A 29 -9.82 4.37 -20.85
N THR A 30 -10.28 4.35 -19.66
CA THR A 30 -11.47 3.58 -19.34
C THR A 30 -12.61 4.15 -20.14
N ALA A 31 -13.43 3.30 -20.70
CA ALA A 31 -14.73 3.71 -21.22
C ALA A 31 -15.36 4.61 -20.16
N ALA A 32 -15.75 5.82 -20.55
CA ALA A 32 -16.29 6.78 -19.62
C ALA A 32 -17.46 6.12 -18.90
N ILE A 33 -17.20 5.63 -17.70
CA ILE A 33 -18.28 5.44 -16.76
C ILE A 33 -18.74 6.84 -16.44
N THR A 34 -19.82 7.18 -17.07
CA THR A 34 -20.40 8.53 -17.06
C THR A 34 -20.77 8.98 -15.66
N SER A 35 -20.80 8.14 -14.69
CA SER A 35 -20.64 8.43 -13.27
C SER A 35 -20.79 7.16 -12.44
N TYR A 36 -19.75 6.74 -11.80
CA TYR A 36 -19.90 5.98 -10.57
C TYR A 36 -19.99 7.01 -9.43
N ASN A 37 -21.15 7.15 -8.80
CA ASN A 37 -21.42 8.13 -7.74
C ASN A 37 -21.05 9.60 -8.08
N GLY A 38 -21.22 10.02 -9.34
CA GLY A 38 -20.92 11.39 -9.77
C GLY A 38 -19.44 11.67 -10.07
N LEU A 39 -18.58 10.66 -10.02
CA LEU A 39 -17.17 10.78 -10.37
C LEU A 39 -16.96 10.56 -11.86
N ASN A 40 -16.29 11.47 -12.52
CA ASN A 40 -15.77 11.24 -13.86
C ASN A 40 -14.65 10.19 -13.77
N SER A 41 -14.74 9.14 -14.57
CA SER A 41 -13.74 8.10 -14.62
C SER A 41 -12.51 8.56 -15.40
N ALA A 42 -11.53 9.10 -14.71
CA ALA A 42 -10.21 9.34 -15.27
C ALA A 42 -9.16 8.80 -14.31
N HIS A 43 -8.15 8.12 -14.83
CA HIS A 43 -6.99 7.79 -14.02
C HIS A 43 -6.23 9.08 -13.68
N GLU A 44 -5.77 9.19 -12.46
CA GLU A 44 -4.99 10.31 -11.96
C GLU A 44 -3.66 9.76 -11.44
N CYS A 45 -2.56 10.22 -12.02
CA CYS A 45 -1.25 9.64 -11.77
C CYS A 45 -0.21 10.72 -11.48
N ASN A 46 0.49 10.56 -10.37
CA ASN A 46 1.73 11.28 -10.07
C ASN A 46 2.91 10.37 -10.42
N PHE A 47 3.77 10.82 -11.32
CA PHE A 47 4.94 10.10 -11.78
C PHE A 47 6.18 10.95 -11.48
N ILE A 48 6.81 10.73 -10.32
CA ILE A 48 7.71 11.70 -9.70
C ILE A 48 9.04 11.04 -9.34
N ASN A 49 10.15 11.74 -9.66
CA ASN A 49 11.48 11.42 -9.16
C ASN A 49 11.93 9.96 -9.40
N ASN A 50 11.52 9.37 -10.51
CA ASN A 50 11.97 8.05 -10.91
C ASN A 50 13.26 8.14 -11.71
N TYR A 51 14.08 7.09 -11.68
CA TYR A 51 15.33 7.00 -12.42
C TYR A 51 15.27 5.90 -13.47
N TYR A 52 15.60 6.24 -14.71
CA TYR A 52 15.68 5.32 -15.82
C TYR A 52 17.14 5.07 -16.17
N LYS A 53 17.63 3.89 -15.81
CA LYS A 53 18.99 3.40 -16.09
C LYS A 53 18.97 2.54 -17.34
N PRO A 54 19.56 2.99 -18.46
CA PRO A 54 19.62 2.17 -19.66
C PRO A 54 20.55 0.96 -19.46
N GLY A 55 20.10 -0.18 -19.92
CA GLY A 55 20.85 -1.42 -20.00
C GLY A 55 21.05 -1.86 -21.45
N PRO A 56 21.55 -3.09 -21.67
CA PRO A 56 21.80 -3.62 -23.01
C PRO A 56 20.58 -3.70 -23.91
N ASN A 57 19.38 -3.86 -23.33
CA ASN A 57 18.11 -3.93 -24.08
C ASN A 57 17.42 -2.56 -24.23
N SER A 58 17.93 -1.53 -23.58
CA SER A 58 17.31 -0.20 -23.64
C SER A 58 17.70 0.55 -24.90
N SER A 59 16.77 1.38 -25.43
CA SER A 59 17.06 2.31 -26.49
C SER A 59 18.15 3.31 -26.07
N LYS A 60 18.99 3.67 -27.01
CA LYS A 60 20.00 4.73 -26.86
C LYS A 60 19.55 6.07 -27.43
N THR A 61 18.42 6.09 -28.14
CA THR A 61 17.94 7.25 -28.90
C THR A 61 16.60 7.77 -28.46
N GLU A 62 15.82 6.96 -27.75
CA GLU A 62 14.47 7.29 -27.36
C GLU A 62 14.15 6.77 -25.95
N LEU A 63 13.56 7.62 -25.13
CA LEU A 63 13.06 7.30 -23.80
C LEU A 63 11.68 7.94 -23.65
N TRP A 64 10.74 7.17 -23.15
CA TRP A 64 9.47 7.65 -22.67
C TRP A 64 9.37 7.37 -21.17
N PHE A 65 9.03 8.35 -20.37
CA PHE A 65 8.67 8.13 -18.97
C PHE A 65 7.29 7.53 -18.86
N VAL A 66 6.36 8.03 -19.65
CA VAL A 66 4.99 7.53 -19.72
C VAL A 66 4.60 7.31 -21.17
N ASN A 67 4.00 6.18 -21.43
CA ASN A 67 3.29 5.88 -22.66
C ASN A 67 1.79 5.88 -22.37
N SER A 68 1.16 7.04 -22.51
CA SER A 68 -0.28 7.17 -22.34
C SER A 68 -0.98 6.56 -23.54
N SER A 69 -1.70 5.47 -23.32
CA SER A 69 -2.38 4.75 -24.40
C SER A 69 -3.56 5.53 -24.97
N GLY A 70 -3.86 5.24 -26.22
CA GLY A 70 -5.03 5.73 -26.92
C GLY A 70 -6.33 5.03 -26.51
N ALA A 71 -7.44 5.57 -26.98
CA ALA A 71 -8.74 4.93 -26.84
C ALA A 71 -8.79 3.58 -27.57
N ARG A 72 -9.50 2.61 -27.01
CA ARG A 72 -9.84 1.39 -27.74
C ARG A 72 -10.67 1.71 -28.98
N GLU A 73 -10.40 1.00 -30.07
CA GLU A 73 -11.18 1.11 -31.29
C GLU A 73 -12.68 0.89 -31.00
N GLY A 74 -13.52 1.83 -31.46
CA GLY A 74 -14.96 1.77 -31.26
C GLY A 74 -15.51 2.42 -29.97
N ALA A 75 -14.67 2.99 -29.12
CA ALA A 75 -15.15 3.72 -27.95
C ALA A 75 -15.72 5.10 -28.33
N THR A 76 -16.90 5.41 -27.83
CA THR A 76 -17.63 6.64 -28.18
C THR A 76 -17.42 7.80 -27.21
N SER A 77 -16.88 7.52 -26.00
CA SER A 77 -16.56 8.56 -25.04
C SER A 77 -15.45 8.08 -24.08
N TRP A 78 -14.38 8.83 -24.03
CA TRP A 78 -13.20 8.50 -23.24
C TRP A 78 -12.72 9.76 -22.54
N ALA A 79 -12.43 9.65 -21.24
CA ALA A 79 -11.74 10.69 -20.50
C ALA A 79 -10.23 10.37 -20.50
N PRO A 80 -9.37 11.33 -20.87
CA PRO A 80 -7.93 11.13 -20.80
C PRO A 80 -7.50 11.02 -19.33
N ALA A 81 -6.56 10.12 -19.05
CA ALA A 81 -5.87 10.12 -17.77
C ALA A 81 -5.20 11.47 -17.53
N LYS A 82 -5.13 11.89 -16.27
CA LYS A 82 -4.38 13.06 -15.85
C LYS A 82 -3.07 12.65 -15.24
N TRP A 83 -2.01 13.33 -15.66
CA TRP A 83 -0.66 13.04 -15.23
C TRP A 83 -0.01 14.28 -14.64
N TRP A 84 0.67 14.11 -13.51
CA TRP A 84 1.71 15.00 -13.05
C TRP A 84 3.04 14.27 -13.18
N VAL A 85 3.95 14.81 -14.00
CA VAL A 85 5.23 14.17 -14.31
C VAL A 85 6.33 15.17 -14.02
N ASP A 86 7.17 14.89 -13.03
CA ASP A 86 8.20 15.82 -12.56
C ASP A 86 9.39 15.10 -11.93
N GLY A 87 10.57 15.70 -12.02
CA GLY A 87 11.79 15.24 -11.35
C GLY A 87 12.33 13.88 -11.83
N ASN A 88 11.78 13.28 -12.88
CA ASN A 88 12.27 12.01 -13.38
C ASN A 88 13.57 12.19 -14.18
N VAL A 89 14.49 11.27 -13.99
CA VAL A 89 15.82 11.26 -14.61
C VAL A 89 15.92 10.14 -15.64
N GLY A 90 16.33 10.49 -16.84
CA GLY A 90 16.72 9.53 -17.88
C GLY A 90 18.23 9.60 -18.12
N GLU A 91 18.98 8.63 -17.66
CA GLU A 91 20.42 8.59 -17.87
C GLU A 91 20.75 8.54 -19.37
N GLY A 92 21.53 9.51 -19.84
CA GLY A 92 21.84 9.68 -21.24
C GLY A 92 20.78 10.46 -22.05
N PHE A 93 19.67 10.87 -21.44
CA PHE A 93 18.58 11.60 -22.07
C PHE A 93 18.38 13.00 -21.43
N ALA A 94 19.37 13.86 -21.59
CA ALA A 94 19.39 15.18 -20.93
C ALA A 94 18.14 16.04 -21.25
N LYS A 95 17.55 15.95 -22.44
CA LYS A 95 16.34 16.69 -22.77
C LYS A 95 15.10 16.20 -22.01
N ALA A 96 14.99 14.89 -21.82
CA ALA A 96 13.92 14.28 -21.07
C ALA A 96 14.06 14.58 -19.55
N THR A 97 15.27 14.57 -19.04
CA THR A 97 15.56 14.93 -17.66
C THR A 97 15.28 16.40 -17.37
N ALA A 98 15.68 17.31 -18.28
CA ALA A 98 15.46 18.74 -18.10
C ALA A 98 13.98 19.16 -18.25
N ASP A 99 13.20 18.42 -19.01
CA ASP A 99 11.78 18.65 -19.23
C ASP A 99 11.09 17.30 -19.44
N ASN A 100 10.55 16.75 -18.36
CA ASN A 100 9.95 15.41 -18.36
C ASN A 100 8.80 15.26 -19.37
N TRP A 101 8.13 16.35 -19.73
CA TRP A 101 7.04 16.33 -20.71
C TRP A 101 7.52 16.01 -22.12
N LYS A 102 8.81 16.15 -22.41
CA LYS A 102 9.43 15.71 -23.68
C LYS A 102 9.62 14.18 -23.77
N ALA A 103 9.45 13.48 -22.68
CA ALA A 103 9.49 12.03 -22.60
C ALA A 103 8.09 11.41 -22.36
N MET A 104 7.05 12.12 -22.75
CA MET A 104 5.68 11.61 -22.76
C MET A 104 5.32 11.18 -24.18
N ASN A 105 4.84 9.94 -24.32
CA ASN A 105 4.20 9.51 -25.56
C ASN A 105 2.69 9.55 -25.41
N THR A 106 2.03 10.18 -26.37
CA THR A 106 0.57 10.30 -26.43
C THR A 106 0.09 9.88 -27.80
N GLU A 107 -0.81 8.92 -27.87
CA GLU A 107 -1.32 8.43 -29.16
C GLU A 107 -2.49 9.26 -29.69
N LEU A 108 -3.49 9.51 -28.84
CA LEU A 108 -4.75 10.16 -29.26
C LEU A 108 -5.02 11.51 -28.57
N TYR A 109 -4.27 11.86 -27.55
CA TYR A 109 -4.48 13.09 -26.78
C TYR A 109 -3.29 14.02 -26.92
N THR A 110 -3.56 15.32 -26.82
CA THR A 110 -2.52 16.33 -26.68
C THR A 110 -1.97 16.33 -25.26
N LEU A 111 -0.76 16.83 -25.09
CA LEU A 111 -0.17 17.01 -23.74
C LEU A 111 -1.07 17.84 -22.83
N ASP A 112 -1.70 18.88 -23.35
CA ASP A 112 -2.60 19.75 -22.57
C ASP A 112 -3.83 19.01 -22.03
N GLN A 113 -4.30 18.01 -22.76
CA GLN A 113 -5.44 17.20 -22.33
C GLN A 113 -5.10 16.26 -21.17
N ILE A 114 -3.87 15.73 -21.14
CA ILE A 114 -3.43 14.74 -20.14
C ILE A 114 -2.65 15.38 -18.99
N ARG A 115 -2.14 16.61 -19.17
CA ARG A 115 -1.30 17.29 -18.18
C ARG A 115 -2.13 17.80 -17.01
N ALA A 116 -1.69 17.49 -15.79
CA ALA A 116 -2.09 18.20 -14.60
C ALA A 116 -1.21 19.45 -14.43
N SER A 117 -1.78 20.55 -13.96
CA SER A 117 -1.07 21.82 -13.72
C SER A 117 -0.17 21.76 -12.50
N GLU A 118 -0.49 20.86 -11.58
CA GLU A 118 0.21 20.64 -10.31
C GLU A 118 0.11 19.18 -9.89
N ARG A 119 0.86 18.78 -8.88
CA ARG A 119 0.74 17.46 -8.30
C ARG A 119 -0.71 17.17 -7.93
N ILE A 120 -1.19 16.02 -8.38
CA ILE A 120 -2.57 15.63 -8.17
C ILE A 120 -2.76 15.23 -6.72
N VAL A 121 -3.70 15.87 -6.06
CA VAL A 121 -4.27 15.43 -4.80
C VAL A 121 -5.69 15.00 -5.10
N PRO A 122 -6.06 13.74 -4.88
CA PRO A 122 -7.40 13.28 -5.22
C PRO A 122 -8.45 14.09 -4.48
N ALA A 123 -9.31 14.79 -5.22
CA ALA A 123 -10.33 15.66 -4.65
C ALA A 123 -11.53 14.91 -4.05
N THR A 124 -11.65 13.64 -4.37
CA THR A 124 -12.77 12.80 -3.96
C THR A 124 -12.27 11.58 -3.19
N PRO A 125 -13.00 11.17 -2.16
CA PRO A 125 -12.65 9.96 -1.43
C PRO A 125 -12.73 8.75 -2.38
N TYR A 126 -11.65 8.00 -2.47
CA TYR A 126 -11.65 6.71 -3.13
C TYR A 126 -12.30 5.68 -2.21
N TYR A 127 -13.21 4.89 -2.76
CA TYR A 127 -13.82 3.81 -2.02
C TYR A 127 -13.01 2.53 -2.22
N LYS A 128 -12.63 1.89 -1.12
CA LYS A 128 -12.12 0.53 -1.19
C LYS A 128 -13.27 -0.39 -1.53
N TRP A 129 -13.20 -1.05 -2.67
CA TRP A 129 -14.17 -2.07 -3.06
C TRP A 129 -13.95 -3.37 -2.28
N THR A 130 -15.04 -3.93 -1.81
CA THR A 130 -15.13 -5.33 -1.41
C THR A 130 -16.24 -5.99 -2.21
N LEU A 131 -16.36 -7.31 -2.17
CA LEU A 131 -17.47 -8.04 -2.79
C LEU A 131 -18.86 -7.58 -2.28
N ALA A 132 -18.91 -6.84 -1.19
CA ALA A 132 -20.13 -6.30 -0.58
C ALA A 132 -20.38 -4.81 -0.88
N GLY A 133 -19.53 -4.16 -1.65
CA GLY A 133 -19.63 -2.74 -1.97
C GLY A 133 -18.54 -1.86 -1.33
N PRO A 134 -18.67 -0.52 -1.41
CA PRO A 134 -17.65 0.40 -0.91
C PRO A 134 -17.56 0.36 0.62
N VAL A 135 -16.34 0.18 1.15
CA VAL A 135 -16.06 0.16 2.58
C VAL A 135 -15.19 1.35 2.96
N GLY A 136 -15.80 2.34 3.56
CA GLY A 136 -15.11 3.48 4.15
C GLY A 136 -14.64 4.52 3.16
N THR A 137 -14.40 5.72 3.68
CA THR A 137 -13.88 6.86 2.93
C THR A 137 -12.36 6.88 3.06
N TYR A 138 -11.66 6.84 1.95
CA TYR A 138 -10.23 7.06 1.90
C TYR A 138 -9.94 8.57 2.01
N VAL A 139 -9.02 8.97 2.87
CA VAL A 139 -8.59 10.35 3.01
C VAL A 139 -7.24 10.49 2.28
N PRO A 140 -7.23 11.06 1.06
CA PRO A 140 -6.07 11.02 0.17
C PRO A 140 -4.81 11.62 0.79
N GLU A 141 -4.92 12.81 1.38
CA GLU A 141 -3.77 13.52 1.93
C GLU A 141 -3.00 12.72 3.00
N ARG A 142 -3.69 11.88 3.76
CA ARG A 142 -3.09 11.08 4.82
C ARG A 142 -2.15 9.99 4.28
N TYR A 143 -2.37 9.57 3.04
CA TYR A 143 -1.65 8.47 2.43
C TYR A 143 -0.74 8.91 1.29
N MET A 144 -0.70 10.20 1.00
CA MET A 144 0.27 10.71 0.03
C MET A 144 1.66 10.72 0.64
N LEU A 145 2.61 10.22 -0.13
CA LEU A 145 4.01 10.24 0.26
C LEU A 145 4.50 11.68 0.43
N SER A 146 5.33 11.92 1.42
CA SER A 146 6.02 13.18 1.67
C SER A 146 7.52 12.91 1.83
N GLY A 147 8.34 13.91 1.56
CA GLY A 147 9.78 13.77 1.74
C GLY A 147 10.45 12.92 0.66
N TYR A 148 10.06 13.09 -0.59
CA TYR A 148 10.67 12.38 -1.72
C TYR A 148 12.15 12.69 -1.87
N MET A 149 12.93 11.64 -2.24
CA MET A 149 14.26 11.81 -2.77
C MET A 149 14.19 12.40 -4.19
N SER A 150 15.22 13.08 -4.65
CA SER A 150 15.41 13.34 -6.07
C SER A 150 15.58 12.01 -6.84
N GLY A 151 15.44 12.03 -8.16
CA GLY A 151 15.62 10.82 -8.95
C GLY A 151 17.03 10.23 -8.80
N GLU A 152 18.07 11.06 -8.71
CA GLU A 152 19.45 10.63 -8.48
C GLU A 152 19.66 10.03 -7.07
N GLU A 153 19.12 10.66 -6.05
CA GLU A 153 19.18 10.12 -4.68
C GLU A 153 18.45 8.78 -4.60
N ALA A 154 17.27 8.69 -5.21
CA ALA A 154 16.49 7.45 -5.28
C ALA A 154 17.28 6.33 -5.99
N TYR A 155 17.96 6.63 -7.11
CA TYR A 155 18.81 5.66 -7.79
C TYR A 155 19.89 5.11 -6.87
N ASN A 156 20.65 6.00 -6.23
CA ASN A 156 21.72 5.61 -5.34
C ASN A 156 21.20 4.76 -4.17
N TYR A 157 20.12 5.23 -3.54
CA TYR A 157 19.51 4.53 -2.41
C TYR A 157 18.96 3.15 -2.80
N VAL A 158 18.19 3.06 -3.88
CA VAL A 158 17.57 1.81 -4.33
C VAL A 158 18.62 0.78 -4.74
N VAL A 159 19.66 1.18 -5.48
CA VAL A 159 20.72 0.26 -5.88
C VAL A 159 21.48 -0.28 -4.66
N GLU A 160 21.63 0.53 -3.62
CA GLU A 160 22.31 0.12 -2.39
C GLU A 160 21.41 -0.73 -1.47
N HIS A 161 20.13 -0.38 -1.33
CA HIS A 161 19.26 -0.91 -0.27
C HIS A 161 18.09 -1.78 -0.73
N ALA A 162 17.71 -1.77 -2.02
CA ALA A 162 16.57 -2.58 -2.48
C ALA A 162 16.85 -4.08 -2.37
N GLY A 163 15.83 -4.85 -2.03
CA GLY A 163 15.91 -6.28 -1.80
C GLY A 163 15.99 -6.62 -0.31
N THR A 164 16.52 -7.79 0.01
CA THR A 164 16.66 -8.21 1.39
C THR A 164 17.92 -7.64 2.05
N VAL A 165 17.93 -7.59 3.39
CA VAL A 165 19.10 -7.15 4.19
C VAL A 165 20.34 -7.96 3.83
N ASN A 166 20.18 -9.26 3.67
CA ASN A 166 21.21 -10.19 3.24
C ASN A 166 20.91 -10.63 1.81
N ARG A 167 21.23 -9.77 0.84
CA ARG A 167 21.02 -10.05 -0.57
C ARG A 167 21.61 -11.38 -0.98
N ASP A 168 20.80 -12.21 -1.60
CA ASP A 168 21.26 -13.42 -2.25
C ASP A 168 22.02 -13.10 -3.55
N LYS A 169 22.52 -14.14 -4.23
CA LYS A 169 23.28 -13.97 -5.48
C LYS A 169 22.47 -13.30 -6.59
N VAL A 170 21.15 -13.54 -6.62
CA VAL A 170 20.28 -12.96 -7.66
C VAL A 170 20.11 -11.47 -7.39
N GLU A 171 19.81 -11.09 -6.16
CA GLU A 171 19.66 -9.69 -5.75
C GLU A 171 20.97 -8.91 -5.92
N GLN A 172 22.10 -9.48 -5.49
CA GLN A 172 23.42 -8.89 -5.69
C GLN A 172 23.72 -8.65 -7.17
N ARG A 173 23.43 -9.64 -8.02
CA ARG A 173 23.60 -9.52 -9.47
C ARG A 173 22.71 -8.43 -10.06
N VAL A 174 21.43 -8.41 -9.73
CA VAL A 174 20.47 -7.43 -10.27
C VAL A 174 20.87 -6.02 -9.84
N ALA A 175 21.26 -5.82 -8.60
CA ALA A 175 21.75 -4.53 -8.11
C ALA A 175 23.02 -4.08 -8.84
N GLU A 176 23.98 -5.00 -9.04
CA GLU A 176 25.22 -4.71 -9.78
C GLU A 176 24.97 -4.42 -11.26
N GLU A 177 24.07 -5.15 -11.90
CA GLU A 177 23.65 -4.88 -13.28
C GLU A 177 22.99 -3.49 -13.40
N ALA A 178 22.11 -3.13 -12.48
CA ALA A 178 21.49 -1.81 -12.41
C ALA A 178 22.54 -0.71 -12.17
N ARG A 179 23.54 -0.97 -11.32
CA ARG A 179 24.61 -0.02 -11.02
C ARG A 179 25.54 0.21 -12.21
N THR A 180 25.89 -0.85 -12.92
CA THR A 180 26.86 -0.78 -14.01
C THR A 180 26.26 -0.53 -15.39
N GLY A 181 24.96 -0.70 -15.54
CA GLY A 181 24.26 -0.64 -16.84
C GLY A 181 24.60 -1.83 -17.74
N LYS A 182 25.07 -2.94 -17.18
CA LYS A 182 25.48 -4.15 -17.90
C LYS A 182 24.56 -5.30 -17.53
N ALA A 183 24.58 -6.35 -18.35
CA ALA A 183 23.89 -7.60 -18.06
C ALA A 183 24.87 -8.73 -17.96
N THR A 184 24.69 -9.63 -16.99
CA THR A 184 25.52 -10.82 -16.78
C THR A 184 25.05 -11.96 -17.67
N TYR A 185 23.75 -12.12 -17.82
CA TYR A 185 23.13 -13.22 -18.56
C TYR A 185 22.24 -12.71 -19.70
N GLY A 186 21.90 -13.62 -20.60
CA GLY A 186 20.91 -13.42 -21.66
C GLY A 186 20.05 -14.66 -21.81
N GLY A 187 18.95 -14.54 -22.55
CA GLY A 187 18.00 -15.61 -22.75
C GLY A 187 18.46 -16.69 -23.75
N SER A 188 18.11 -17.94 -23.47
CA SER A 188 18.43 -19.11 -24.30
C SER A 188 17.68 -19.12 -25.64
N LEU A 189 16.61 -18.32 -25.80
CA LEU A 189 15.86 -18.16 -27.04
C LEU A 189 16.39 -17.01 -27.92
N GLY A 190 17.66 -16.63 -27.75
CA GLY A 190 18.34 -15.62 -28.56
C GLY A 190 18.23 -14.19 -28.01
N ARG A 191 17.72 -13.98 -26.83
CA ARG A 191 17.68 -12.69 -26.15
C ARG A 191 18.98 -12.47 -25.39
N THR A 192 19.94 -11.83 -26.02
CA THR A 192 21.28 -11.65 -25.46
C THR A 192 21.46 -10.36 -24.64
N ARG A 193 20.36 -9.62 -24.39
CA ARG A 193 20.43 -8.25 -23.85
C ARG A 193 20.03 -8.14 -22.39
N GLY A 194 20.40 -9.11 -21.57
CA GLY A 194 20.10 -9.07 -20.13
C GLY A 194 18.67 -9.46 -19.76
N ILE A 195 17.95 -10.10 -20.69
CA ILE A 195 16.63 -10.67 -20.43
C ILE A 195 16.75 -12.17 -20.54
N ILE A 196 16.52 -12.86 -19.43
CA ILE A 196 16.50 -14.33 -19.35
C ILE A 196 15.11 -14.85 -19.80
N ASP A 197 15.08 -16.02 -20.40
CA ASP A 197 13.83 -16.68 -20.81
C ASP A 197 13.38 -17.71 -19.78
N LYS A 198 14.32 -18.21 -18.98
CA LYS A 198 14.07 -19.16 -17.89
C LYS A 198 15.16 -19.05 -16.83
N GLU A 199 14.91 -19.57 -15.64
CA GLU A 199 15.81 -19.52 -14.49
C GLU A 199 17.19 -20.14 -14.77
N THR A 200 17.24 -21.21 -15.59
CA THR A 200 18.49 -21.89 -15.95
C THR A 200 19.39 -21.06 -16.86
N ASP A 201 18.89 -19.99 -17.46
CA ASP A 201 19.73 -19.03 -18.20
C ASP A 201 20.61 -18.19 -17.26
N ALA A 202 20.28 -18.19 -15.96
CA ALA A 202 20.96 -17.46 -14.89
C ALA A 202 21.32 -18.39 -13.71
N GLU A 203 21.89 -19.54 -14.00
CA GLU A 203 22.36 -20.56 -13.04
C GLU A 203 21.25 -21.35 -12.32
N GLY A 204 19.99 -21.18 -12.70
CA GLY A 204 18.87 -21.87 -12.07
C GLY A 204 18.37 -21.18 -10.80
N PHE A 205 17.55 -21.90 -10.06
CA PHE A 205 17.11 -21.44 -8.75
C PHE A 205 18.26 -21.46 -7.75
N TYR A 206 18.31 -20.45 -6.92
CA TYR A 206 19.27 -20.39 -5.83
C TYR A 206 18.88 -21.40 -4.76
N GLU A 207 19.81 -22.29 -4.43
CA GLU A 207 19.68 -23.18 -3.28
C GLU A 207 20.20 -22.46 -2.03
N TYR A 208 19.31 -22.17 -1.10
CA TYR A 208 19.69 -21.59 0.17
C TYR A 208 20.47 -22.63 0.98
N SER A 209 21.59 -22.21 1.55
CA SER A 209 22.30 -23.04 2.52
C SER A 209 21.40 -23.24 3.75
N ILE A 210 21.31 -24.50 4.18
CA ILE A 210 20.62 -24.85 5.43
C ILE A 210 21.54 -24.71 6.66
N ASP A 211 22.76 -24.24 6.45
CA ASP A 211 23.78 -24.12 7.50
C ASP A 211 23.64 -22.82 8.31
N TYR A 212 22.45 -22.22 8.35
CA TYR A 212 22.21 -21.07 9.21
C TYR A 212 21.70 -21.51 10.59
N ILE A 213 22.18 -20.84 11.61
CA ILE A 213 21.70 -21.03 12.98
C ILE A 213 20.39 -20.24 13.10
N VAL A 214 19.30 -20.98 13.31
CA VAL A 214 18.02 -20.33 13.63
C VAL A 214 18.15 -19.80 15.08
N PRO A 215 17.97 -18.51 15.33
CA PRO A 215 17.94 -18.01 16.69
C PRO A 215 16.83 -18.69 17.51
N ALA A 216 17.06 -18.86 18.83
CA ALA A 216 16.03 -19.36 19.71
C ALA A 216 14.88 -18.35 19.78
N ASP A 217 13.66 -18.85 19.66
CA ASP A 217 12.39 -18.12 19.74
C ASP A 217 11.46 -19.05 20.54
N THR A 218 11.38 -18.81 21.86
CA THR A 218 10.79 -19.77 22.81
C THR A 218 9.28 -19.82 22.72
N ASP A 219 8.62 -18.71 22.46
CA ASP A 219 7.16 -18.62 22.33
C ASP A 219 6.65 -18.66 20.89
N GLY A 220 7.56 -18.60 19.91
CA GLY A 220 7.25 -18.75 18.49
C GLY A 220 6.56 -17.54 17.89
N ASP A 221 6.83 -16.35 18.38
CA ASP A 221 6.15 -15.12 17.93
C ASP A 221 6.90 -14.37 16.81
N GLY A 222 8.07 -14.88 16.41
CA GLY A 222 8.88 -14.35 15.30
C GLY A 222 9.99 -13.40 15.75
N MET A 223 10.17 -13.21 17.03
CA MET A 223 11.27 -12.42 17.61
C MET A 223 12.23 -13.33 18.39
N PRO A 224 13.55 -13.21 18.18
CA PRO A 224 14.51 -14.02 18.93
C PRO A 224 14.55 -13.67 20.42
N ASP A 225 14.66 -14.68 21.27
CA ASP A 225 14.80 -14.55 22.73
C ASP A 225 15.87 -13.53 23.17
N GLU A 226 17.00 -13.47 22.45
CA GLU A 226 18.09 -12.53 22.75
C GLU A 226 17.68 -11.08 22.49
N TRP A 227 16.95 -10.86 21.38
CA TRP A 227 16.48 -9.54 21.05
C TRP A 227 15.40 -9.09 22.05
N GLU A 228 14.44 -9.95 22.38
CA GLU A 228 13.39 -9.66 23.35
C GLU A 228 13.96 -9.30 24.74
N LYS A 229 14.92 -10.10 25.21
CA LYS A 229 15.64 -9.78 26.47
C LYS A 229 16.34 -8.43 26.41
N SER A 230 16.91 -8.07 25.25
CA SER A 230 17.64 -6.81 25.09
C SER A 230 16.74 -5.58 25.19
N VAL A 231 15.45 -5.73 24.84
CA VAL A 231 14.44 -4.66 24.85
C VAL A 231 13.43 -4.80 25.99
N GLY A 232 13.60 -5.79 26.87
CA GLY A 232 12.78 -5.98 28.08
C GLY A 232 11.43 -6.64 27.84
N LEU A 233 11.30 -7.43 26.78
CA LEU A 233 10.13 -8.26 26.49
C LEU A 233 10.26 -9.63 27.19
N ASP A 234 9.13 -10.36 27.28
CA ASP A 234 9.08 -11.67 27.94
C ASP A 234 9.15 -12.78 26.88
N ILE A 235 10.25 -13.50 26.84
CA ILE A 235 10.51 -14.61 25.91
C ILE A 235 9.50 -15.77 25.96
N ASN A 236 8.57 -15.77 26.92
CA ASN A 236 7.53 -16.79 27.03
C ASN A 236 6.13 -16.25 26.70
N ALA A 237 6.01 -14.98 26.33
CA ALA A 237 4.73 -14.32 26.08
C ALA A 237 4.68 -13.78 24.66
N THR A 238 3.85 -14.36 23.82
CA THR A 238 3.61 -13.89 22.44
C THR A 238 3.19 -12.42 22.46
N ASP A 239 4.17 -11.54 22.43
CA ASP A 239 3.96 -10.10 22.55
C ASP A 239 4.43 -9.29 21.32
N ASN A 240 4.63 -9.97 20.20
CA ASN A 240 4.99 -9.39 18.90
C ASN A 240 4.08 -8.25 18.42
N ASN A 241 2.83 -8.22 18.88
CA ASN A 241 1.86 -7.15 18.58
C ASN A 241 1.85 -6.01 19.60
N ARG A 242 2.77 -6.01 20.53
CA ARG A 242 2.90 -4.98 21.55
C ARG A 242 3.36 -3.67 20.90
N ILE A 243 2.70 -2.56 21.23
CA ILE A 243 2.91 -1.28 20.57
C ILE A 243 3.93 -0.46 21.34
N ASN A 244 4.92 0.12 20.65
CA ASN A 244 5.85 1.09 21.22
C ASN A 244 5.23 2.50 21.27
N SER A 245 5.99 3.46 21.84
CA SER A 245 5.56 4.86 21.94
C SER A 245 5.28 5.53 20.60
N ASP A 246 5.88 5.05 19.52
CA ASP A 246 5.72 5.59 18.16
C ASP A 246 4.56 4.94 17.39
N GLY A 247 3.93 3.90 17.96
CA GLY A 247 2.78 3.23 17.38
C GLY A 247 3.13 2.00 16.53
N TYR A 248 4.38 1.53 16.56
CA TYR A 248 4.83 0.32 15.88
C TYR A 248 4.77 -0.90 16.79
N THR A 249 4.51 -2.06 16.22
CA THR A 249 4.52 -3.33 16.94
C THR A 249 5.96 -3.77 17.29
N ALA A 250 6.11 -4.60 18.29
CA ALA A 250 7.42 -5.16 18.66
C ALA A 250 8.08 -5.89 17.50
N LEU A 251 7.31 -6.65 16.72
CA LEU A 251 7.81 -7.32 15.52
C LEU A 251 8.28 -6.32 14.46
N GLU A 252 7.58 -5.21 14.24
CA GLU A 252 8.01 -4.16 13.30
C GLU A 252 9.31 -3.50 13.76
N VAL A 253 9.45 -3.25 15.07
CA VAL A 253 10.69 -2.71 15.66
C VAL A 253 11.85 -3.70 15.52
N TYR A 254 11.60 -5.00 15.74
CA TYR A 254 12.61 -6.05 15.52
C TYR A 254 13.06 -6.07 14.06
N LEU A 255 12.12 -6.12 13.13
CA LEU A 255 12.44 -6.14 11.69
C LEU A 255 13.19 -4.88 11.24
N ALA A 256 12.82 -3.70 11.75
CA ALA A 256 13.54 -2.46 11.50
C ALA A 256 14.99 -2.52 12.02
N SER A 257 15.20 -3.13 13.20
CA SER A 257 16.53 -3.28 13.77
C SER A 257 17.46 -4.14 12.88
N LEU A 258 16.91 -5.13 12.17
CA LEU A 258 17.66 -5.92 11.20
C LEU A 258 18.14 -5.08 10.00
N MET A 259 17.44 -3.99 9.69
CA MET A 259 17.81 -3.02 8.65
C MET A 259 18.80 -1.97 9.16
N GLY A 260 19.19 -2.02 10.44
CA GLY A 260 20.00 -0.97 11.07
C GLY A 260 19.23 0.30 11.40
N GLU A 261 17.89 0.25 11.32
CA GLU A 261 17.02 1.35 11.72
C GLU A 261 16.83 1.35 13.24
N SER A 262 16.85 2.53 13.85
CA SER A 262 16.62 2.71 15.28
C SER A 262 15.20 3.23 15.51
N MET A 263 14.39 2.42 16.17
CA MET A 263 13.04 2.80 16.63
C MET A 263 12.98 2.79 18.15
N SER A 264 11.97 3.43 18.73
CA SER A 264 11.73 3.36 20.16
C SER A 264 11.48 1.91 20.60
N THR A 265 12.17 1.49 21.65
CA THR A 265 11.93 0.20 22.32
C THR A 265 11.11 0.36 23.60
N ASP A 266 10.55 1.53 23.83
CA ASP A 266 9.60 1.79 24.91
C ASP A 266 8.25 1.15 24.56
N PHE A 267 8.22 -0.17 24.64
CA PHE A 267 6.95 -0.88 24.50
C PHE A 267 6.09 -0.55 25.70
N LEU A 268 4.90 -0.01 25.42
CA LEU A 268 3.93 0.27 26.46
C LEU A 268 3.77 -0.99 27.29
N MET A 269 4.39 -0.98 28.47
CA MET A 269 4.28 -2.09 29.39
C MET A 269 2.80 -2.41 29.52
N SER A 270 2.37 -3.56 29.10
CA SER A 270 1.06 -4.09 29.47
C SER A 270 1.03 -4.38 30.97
N GLY A 271 1.41 -3.41 31.73
CA GLY A 271 1.24 -3.35 33.16
C GLY A 271 -0.12 -2.80 33.57
N ILE A 272 -0.84 -2.34 32.53
CA ILE A 272 -2.25 -2.55 32.37
C ILE A 272 -2.33 -3.56 31.22
N GLU A 273 -2.44 -4.88 31.44
CA GLU A 273 -3.51 -5.56 30.75
C GLU A 273 -4.59 -4.50 30.64
N ASN A 274 -4.86 -4.03 29.43
CA ASN A 274 -6.05 -3.23 29.22
C ASN A 274 -7.12 -4.14 29.75
N ALA A 275 -7.50 -3.89 31.02
CA ALA A 275 -8.43 -4.74 31.72
C ALA A 275 -9.60 -4.75 30.78
N VAL A 276 -9.78 -5.86 30.06
CA VAL A 276 -10.79 -5.95 29.01
C VAL A 276 -12.05 -5.70 29.72
N VAL A 277 -12.42 -4.43 29.77
CA VAL A 277 -13.51 -3.97 30.60
C VAL A 277 -14.75 -4.60 30.01
N SER A 278 -15.38 -5.42 30.80
CA SER A 278 -16.63 -6.05 30.44
C SER A 278 -17.73 -4.98 30.46
N ALA A 279 -17.77 -4.16 29.40
CA ALA A 279 -18.80 -3.14 29.26
C ALA A 279 -20.20 -3.78 29.35
N LYS A 280 -21.02 -3.22 30.21
CA LYS A 280 -22.43 -3.65 30.31
C LYS A 280 -23.24 -2.95 29.23
N ILE A 281 -24.12 -3.69 28.58
CA ILE A 281 -25.05 -3.19 27.58
C ILE A 281 -26.43 -3.77 27.88
N SER A 282 -27.45 -2.93 27.86
CA SER A 282 -28.84 -3.33 27.99
C SER A 282 -29.72 -2.52 27.03
N TYR A 283 -30.84 -3.09 26.63
CA TYR A 283 -31.79 -2.44 25.75
C TYR A 283 -33.20 -2.69 26.26
N ASP A 284 -33.95 -1.62 26.37
CA ASP A 284 -35.38 -1.67 26.69
C ASP A 284 -36.23 -1.53 25.42
N PRO A 285 -36.89 -2.61 24.97
CA PRO A 285 -37.72 -2.56 23.75
C PRO A 285 -38.92 -1.65 23.85
N SER A 286 -39.44 -1.40 25.05
CA SER A 286 -40.64 -0.59 25.27
C SER A 286 -40.36 0.90 25.08
N THR A 287 -39.22 1.37 25.52
CA THR A 287 -38.77 2.76 25.39
C THR A 287 -37.82 3.00 24.21
N SER A 288 -37.33 1.94 23.62
CA SER A 288 -36.23 1.98 22.62
C SER A 288 -34.97 2.64 23.15
N ILE A 289 -34.69 2.50 24.46
CA ILE A 289 -33.49 3.05 25.07
C ILE A 289 -32.40 1.96 25.17
N LEU A 290 -31.23 2.29 24.66
CA LEU A 290 -30.00 1.58 24.87
C LEU A 290 -29.27 2.23 26.05
N THR A 291 -28.87 1.43 27.03
CA THR A 291 -28.05 1.86 28.16
C THR A 291 -26.75 1.09 28.15
N VAL A 292 -25.64 1.80 28.33
CA VAL A 292 -24.29 1.22 28.39
C VAL A 292 -23.55 1.70 29.64
N SER A 293 -22.58 0.91 30.10
CA SER A 293 -21.69 1.37 31.17
C SER A 293 -20.71 2.45 30.70
N PRO A 294 -20.15 3.28 31.60
CA PRO A 294 -19.19 4.33 31.24
C PRO A 294 -18.03 3.85 30.39
N ASP A 295 -17.57 2.62 30.63
CA ASP A 295 -16.47 2.01 29.91
C ASP A 295 -16.76 1.78 28.41
N ALA A 296 -18.03 1.81 28.03
CA ALA A 296 -18.44 1.67 26.62
C ALA A 296 -18.35 2.97 25.82
N ILE A 297 -18.09 4.10 26.46
CA ILE A 297 -17.94 5.39 25.75
C ILE A 297 -16.69 5.30 24.86
N GLY A 298 -16.86 5.67 23.59
CA GLY A 298 -15.84 5.52 22.57
C GLY A 298 -15.83 4.18 21.81
N ALA A 299 -16.56 3.18 22.31
CA ALA A 299 -16.74 1.91 21.60
C ALA A 299 -17.61 2.06 20.36
N THR A 300 -17.53 1.11 19.46
CA THR A 300 -18.42 1.00 18.30
C THR A 300 -19.56 0.07 18.62
N LEU A 301 -20.78 0.56 18.40
CA LEU A 301 -21.99 -0.23 18.42
C LEU A 301 -22.44 -0.54 16.99
N SER A 302 -22.43 -1.83 16.64
CA SER A 302 -22.98 -2.33 15.38
C SER A 302 -24.26 -3.10 15.65
N VAL A 303 -25.29 -2.89 14.85
CA VAL A 303 -26.56 -3.61 14.95
C VAL A 303 -26.85 -4.32 13.64
N TYR A 304 -27.21 -5.58 13.72
CA TYR A 304 -27.50 -6.43 12.56
C TYR A 304 -28.90 -7.04 12.66
N ALA A 305 -29.57 -7.13 11.54
CA ALA A 305 -30.74 -7.99 11.40
C ALA A 305 -30.31 -9.48 11.39
N LEU A 306 -31.26 -10.38 11.56
CA LEU A 306 -30.98 -11.82 11.58
C LEU A 306 -30.40 -12.35 10.23
N ASP A 307 -30.69 -11.65 9.13
CA ASP A 307 -30.15 -11.94 7.79
C ASP A 307 -28.71 -11.45 7.58
N GLY A 308 -28.08 -10.89 8.63
CA GLY A 308 -26.73 -10.36 8.60
C GLY A 308 -26.61 -8.92 8.08
N ARG A 309 -27.68 -8.30 7.64
CA ARG A 309 -27.70 -6.91 7.16
C ARG A 309 -27.46 -5.96 8.32
N MET A 310 -26.47 -5.08 8.18
CA MET A 310 -26.19 -4.04 9.15
C MET A 310 -27.28 -2.96 9.14
N ILE A 311 -27.83 -2.68 10.31
CA ILE A 311 -28.87 -1.67 10.52
C ILE A 311 -28.28 -0.37 11.04
N TYR A 312 -27.32 -0.48 11.99
CA TYR A 312 -26.61 0.63 12.60
C TYR A 312 -25.14 0.34 12.76
N ASN A 313 -24.35 1.40 12.63
CA ASN A 313 -22.95 1.41 13.04
C ASN A 313 -22.60 2.81 13.52
N ARG A 314 -22.28 2.97 14.80
CA ARG A 314 -21.91 4.26 15.37
C ARG A 314 -21.01 4.13 16.59
N VAL A 315 -20.29 5.19 16.89
CA VAL A 315 -19.54 5.30 18.15
C VAL A 315 -20.52 5.65 19.28
N VAL A 316 -20.33 5.00 20.42
CA VAL A 316 -21.08 5.27 21.65
C VAL A 316 -20.56 6.56 22.28
N THR A 317 -21.39 7.57 22.38
CA THR A 317 -21.02 8.90 22.90
C THR A 317 -21.76 9.28 24.18
N SER A 318 -22.73 8.48 24.61
CA SER A 318 -23.54 8.71 25.81
C SER A 318 -23.93 7.42 26.48
N LEU A 319 -24.18 7.46 27.80
CA LEU A 319 -24.58 6.29 28.60
C LEU A 319 -25.96 5.79 28.22
N GLU A 320 -26.83 6.68 27.80
CA GLU A 320 -28.16 6.36 27.30
C GLU A 320 -28.36 6.98 25.90
N SER A 321 -28.97 6.22 25.03
CA SER A 321 -29.28 6.71 23.69
C SER A 321 -30.55 6.02 23.15
N ARG A 322 -31.37 6.79 22.43
CA ARG A 322 -32.52 6.23 21.75
C ARG A 322 -32.05 5.48 20.50
N LEU A 323 -32.42 4.21 20.42
CA LEU A 323 -32.07 3.30 19.33
C LEU A 323 -33.33 2.58 18.85
N PRO A 324 -34.09 3.17 17.93
CA PRO A 324 -35.30 2.51 17.38
C PRO A 324 -34.87 1.34 16.51
N LEU A 325 -35.13 0.12 16.95
CA LEU A 325 -34.85 -1.11 16.19
C LEU A 325 -36.07 -1.55 15.39
N PRO A 326 -35.92 -2.13 14.21
CA PRO A 326 -37.05 -2.73 13.47
C PRO A 326 -37.58 -3.95 14.21
N SER A 327 -38.84 -4.31 13.87
CA SER A 327 -39.45 -5.53 14.41
C SER A 327 -38.67 -6.77 13.98
N GLY A 328 -38.61 -7.77 14.86
CA GLY A 328 -37.91 -9.01 14.66
C GLY A 328 -36.69 -9.14 15.55
N ILE A 329 -35.77 -10.04 15.16
CA ILE A 329 -34.53 -10.29 15.92
C ILE A 329 -33.44 -9.36 15.41
N ASN A 330 -32.86 -8.64 16.35
CA ASN A 330 -31.71 -7.76 16.12
C ASN A 330 -30.54 -8.22 16.98
N LEU A 331 -29.34 -8.18 16.42
CA LEU A 331 -28.08 -8.51 17.09
C LEU A 331 -27.29 -7.23 17.31
N LEU A 332 -27.13 -6.82 18.54
CA LEU A 332 -26.31 -5.68 18.93
C LEU A 332 -24.90 -6.19 19.26
N HIS A 333 -23.91 -5.66 18.59
CA HIS A 333 -22.49 -5.97 18.82
C HIS A 333 -21.78 -4.70 19.26
N LEU A 334 -21.31 -4.71 20.52
CA LEU A 334 -20.47 -3.66 21.07
C LEU A 334 -19.03 -4.14 21.05
N HIS A 335 -18.15 -3.37 20.41
CA HIS A 335 -16.73 -3.67 20.31
C HIS A 335 -15.90 -2.38 20.32
N GLY A 336 -14.66 -2.47 20.74
CA GLY A 336 -13.79 -1.31 20.78
C GLY A 336 -12.42 -1.68 21.33
N ARG A 337 -11.50 -0.72 21.25
CA ARG A 337 -10.18 -0.87 21.84
C ARG A 337 -10.36 -1.02 23.35
N ASN A 338 -9.85 -2.10 23.94
CA ASN A 338 -9.91 -2.40 25.38
C ASN A 338 -11.30 -2.78 25.93
N ILE A 339 -12.24 -3.16 25.08
CA ILE A 339 -13.56 -3.64 25.50
C ILE A 339 -13.76 -5.06 25.00
N ALA A 340 -14.09 -5.99 25.91
CA ALA A 340 -14.51 -7.33 25.52
C ALA A 340 -15.71 -7.22 24.57
N PRO A 341 -15.62 -7.80 23.36
CA PRO A 341 -16.76 -7.81 22.46
C PRO A 341 -18.01 -8.35 23.13
N ARG A 342 -19.09 -7.61 23.10
CA ARG A 342 -20.37 -8.02 23.68
C ARG A 342 -21.44 -8.11 22.60
N MET A 343 -22.15 -9.20 22.59
CA MET A 343 -23.28 -9.40 21.71
C MET A 343 -24.55 -9.56 22.53
N LEU A 344 -25.58 -8.78 22.17
CA LEU A 344 -26.90 -8.84 22.77
C LEU A 344 -27.94 -9.14 21.70
N LYS A 345 -28.73 -10.18 21.91
CA LYS A 345 -29.86 -10.52 21.03
C LYS A 345 -31.11 -9.83 21.56
N ILE A 346 -31.73 -9.03 20.74
CA ILE A 346 -32.98 -8.32 21.04
C ILE A 346 -34.08 -8.88 20.16
N SER A 347 -35.19 -9.23 20.79
CA SER A 347 -36.44 -9.55 20.08
C SER A 347 -37.41 -8.39 20.29
N ARG A 348 -37.94 -7.82 19.21
CA ARG A 348 -38.90 -6.70 19.22
C ARG A 348 -40.14 -7.01 18.41
#